data_eeed8b9c0cb6e9a71477956c091e1af0
#
_entry.id   eeed8b9c0cb6e9a71477956c091e1af0
#
_cell.length_a   1.000
_cell.length_b   1.000
_cell.length_c   1.000
_cell.angle_alpha   90.00
_cell.angle_beta   90.00
_cell.angle_gamma   90.00
#
_symmetry.space_group_name_H-M   'P 1'
#
loop_
_entity.id
_entity.type
_entity.pdbx_description
1 polymer ?
#
loop_
_entity_poly.entity_id
_entity_poly.type
_entity_poly.pdbx_seq_one_letter_code
_entity_poly.pdbx_strand_id
1 'polypeptide(L)'
;MYQNGKMESKEGGVCLQSKNKTVVKSMDILNLFLHHSKLSFNEIVQYSGIPKTSVHRMVLSLEEMGLLAKNEEDSKYSLGLLFLQFGHLVAERLDIRQVALPVMHRLHQEVGEAVNLIVRDGSEAIYIEKLDTKQPVRLYTAIGRRTPLYAGACSRVILAFLPYMERERYIDETELKQIASGTIVDKGKLRQAIVESRENGYSVSYSELEDYTAALAAPVFNFKGEIVAGISIAGLDVNYREDKLESLAEKVKAAALEVSQKLGFIK
;
A
#
# COMPACT_ATOMS: atom_id res chain seq x y z
N MET A 1 25.17 -56.54 -27.92
CA MET A 1 24.27 -55.52 -28.44
C MET A 1 23.71 -54.75 -27.26
N TYR A 2 24.30 -53.58 -27.00
CA TYR A 2 23.89 -52.69 -25.88
C TYR A 2 22.99 -51.60 -26.47
N GLN A 3 21.76 -51.51 -25.96
CA GLN A 3 20.89 -50.35 -26.26
C GLN A 3 20.93 -49.38 -25.10
N ASN A 4 21.35 -48.14 -25.40
CA ASN A 4 21.37 -46.99 -24.53
C ASN A 4 19.95 -46.53 -24.21
N GLY A 5 19.53 -46.63 -22.97
CA GLY A 5 18.35 -45.94 -22.44
C GLY A 5 18.72 -44.53 -22.01
N LYS A 6 18.25 -43.53 -22.76
CA LYS A 6 18.26 -42.14 -22.33
C LYS A 6 17.21 -41.95 -21.22
N MET A 7 17.67 -41.57 -20.03
CA MET A 7 16.83 -41.03 -18.99
C MET A 7 16.47 -39.56 -19.40
N GLU A 8 15.25 -39.35 -19.79
CA GLU A 8 14.68 -38.01 -19.89
C GLU A 8 14.27 -37.52 -18.49
N SER A 9 14.97 -36.52 -18.02
CA SER A 9 14.57 -35.73 -16.83
C SER A 9 13.30 -34.98 -17.12
N LYS A 10 12.19 -35.37 -16.49
CA LYS A 10 10.97 -34.59 -16.45
C LYS A 10 11.19 -33.39 -15.54
N GLU A 11 11.51 -32.25 -16.14
CA GLU A 11 11.37 -30.96 -15.49
C GLU A 11 9.90 -30.73 -15.14
N GLY A 12 9.64 -30.55 -13.83
CA GLY A 12 8.31 -30.21 -13.32
C GLY A 12 7.91 -28.79 -13.75
N GLY A 13 7.23 -28.69 -14.89
CA GLY A 13 6.59 -27.47 -15.33
C GLY A 13 5.51 -27.10 -14.34
N VAL A 14 5.67 -26.00 -13.62
CA VAL A 14 4.60 -25.33 -12.89
C VAL A 14 3.52 -24.98 -13.91
N CYS A 15 2.38 -25.66 -13.81
CA CYS A 15 1.22 -25.40 -14.63
C CYS A 15 0.71 -23.97 -14.30
N LEU A 16 1.08 -23.00 -15.12
CA LEU A 16 0.51 -21.66 -15.09
C LEU A 16 -0.97 -21.81 -15.42
N GLN A 17 -1.82 -21.85 -14.38
CA GLN A 17 -3.27 -21.81 -14.54
C GLN A 17 -3.61 -20.62 -15.42
N SER A 18 -4.25 -20.86 -16.57
CA SER A 18 -4.64 -19.82 -17.50
C SER A 18 -5.66 -18.92 -16.81
N LYS A 19 -5.25 -17.69 -16.48
CA LYS A 19 -6.15 -16.68 -15.90
C LYS A 19 -7.34 -16.46 -16.81
N ASN A 20 -8.55 -16.38 -16.26
CA ASN A 20 -9.74 -16.03 -17.03
C ASN A 20 -9.58 -14.62 -17.61
N LYS A 21 -9.36 -14.55 -18.92
CA LYS A 21 -9.10 -13.28 -19.63
C LYS A 21 -10.22 -12.26 -19.50
N THR A 22 -11.46 -12.71 -19.36
CA THR A 22 -12.61 -11.80 -19.17
C THR A 22 -12.57 -11.13 -17.81
N VAL A 23 -12.29 -11.90 -16.75
CA VAL A 23 -12.16 -11.36 -15.39
C VAL A 23 -11.00 -10.37 -15.31
N VAL A 24 -9.84 -10.70 -15.88
CA VAL A 24 -8.69 -9.80 -15.91
C VAL A 24 -9.05 -8.47 -16.60
N LYS A 25 -9.62 -8.52 -17.79
CA LYS A 25 -10.05 -7.33 -18.54
C LYS A 25 -11.11 -6.51 -17.81
N SER A 26 -12.03 -7.16 -17.10
CA SER A 26 -13.01 -6.43 -16.27
C SER A 26 -12.34 -5.69 -15.11
N MET A 27 -11.33 -6.31 -14.49
CA MET A 27 -10.51 -5.65 -13.47
C MET A 27 -9.67 -4.49 -14.05
N ASP A 28 -9.15 -4.64 -15.28
CA ASP A 28 -8.44 -3.55 -15.95
C ASP A 28 -9.34 -2.32 -16.13
N ILE A 29 -10.62 -2.52 -16.49
CA ILE A 29 -11.61 -1.42 -16.57
C ILE A 29 -11.84 -0.79 -15.19
N LEU A 30 -12.04 -1.59 -14.14
CA LEU A 30 -12.26 -1.08 -12.79
C LEU A 30 -11.05 -0.32 -12.26
N ASN A 31 -9.84 -0.78 -12.57
CA ASN A 31 -8.59 -0.14 -12.16
C ASN A 31 -8.40 1.28 -12.74
N LEU A 32 -9.04 1.61 -13.87
CA LEU A 32 -9.02 2.97 -14.39
C LEU A 32 -9.59 3.99 -13.38
N PHE A 33 -10.57 3.57 -12.60
CA PHE A 33 -11.23 4.42 -11.61
C PHE A 33 -10.41 4.65 -10.33
N LEU A 34 -9.26 4.00 -10.18
CA LEU A 34 -8.28 4.35 -9.13
C LEU A 34 -7.65 5.73 -9.39
N HIS A 35 -7.60 6.16 -10.67
CA HIS A 35 -6.99 7.41 -11.10
C HIS A 35 -7.99 8.43 -11.67
N HIS A 36 -9.23 8.01 -11.90
CA HIS A 36 -10.28 8.83 -12.50
C HIS A 36 -11.58 8.70 -11.72
N SER A 37 -12.11 9.77 -11.20
CA SER A 37 -13.38 9.75 -10.46
C SER A 37 -14.59 9.39 -11.32
N LYS A 38 -14.56 9.79 -12.59
CA LYS A 38 -15.60 9.52 -13.60
C LYS A 38 -14.98 9.37 -14.98
N LEU A 39 -15.48 8.45 -15.79
CA LEU A 39 -15.08 8.23 -17.18
C LEU A 39 -16.31 8.04 -18.07
N SER A 40 -16.27 8.64 -19.26
CA SER A 40 -17.23 8.33 -20.32
C SER A 40 -16.90 6.95 -20.94
N PHE A 41 -17.85 6.35 -21.62
CA PHE A 41 -17.62 5.08 -22.32
C PHE A 41 -16.44 5.12 -23.31
N ASN A 42 -16.27 6.23 -24.04
CA ASN A 42 -15.18 6.38 -25.01
C ASN A 42 -13.81 6.49 -24.31
N GLU A 43 -13.72 7.17 -23.17
CA GLU A 43 -12.50 7.25 -22.36
C GLU A 43 -12.12 5.88 -21.79
N ILE A 44 -13.11 5.07 -21.34
CA ILE A 44 -12.86 3.69 -20.91
C ILE A 44 -12.29 2.84 -22.06
N VAL A 45 -12.85 2.95 -23.26
CA VAL A 45 -12.33 2.25 -24.44
C VAL A 45 -10.90 2.68 -24.76
N GLN A 46 -10.64 3.98 -24.74
CA GLN A 46 -9.33 4.55 -25.06
C GLN A 46 -8.27 4.11 -24.03
N TYR A 47 -8.56 4.24 -22.73
CA TYR A 47 -7.58 3.97 -21.68
C TYR A 47 -7.35 2.48 -21.43
N SER A 48 -8.39 1.64 -21.59
CA SER A 48 -8.24 0.20 -21.42
C SER A 48 -7.54 -0.49 -22.58
N GLY A 49 -7.53 0.10 -23.78
CA GLY A 49 -7.02 -0.55 -24.99
C GLY A 49 -7.82 -1.80 -25.43
N ILE A 50 -8.97 -2.05 -24.80
CA ILE A 50 -9.82 -3.22 -25.08
C ILE A 50 -10.74 -2.89 -26.26
N PRO A 51 -11.03 -3.84 -27.18
CA PRO A 51 -11.97 -3.61 -28.29
C PRO A 51 -13.34 -3.11 -27.78
N LYS A 52 -13.90 -2.10 -28.44
CA LYS A 52 -15.14 -1.39 -28.06
C LYS A 52 -16.30 -2.32 -27.73
N THR A 53 -16.51 -3.39 -28.53
CA THR A 53 -17.57 -4.38 -28.31
C THR A 53 -17.39 -5.17 -27.01
N SER A 54 -16.14 -5.46 -26.64
CA SER A 54 -15.81 -6.15 -25.39
C SER A 54 -15.99 -5.22 -24.19
N VAL A 55 -15.54 -3.96 -24.29
CA VAL A 55 -15.76 -2.94 -23.25
C VAL A 55 -17.24 -2.75 -22.98
N HIS A 56 -18.06 -2.65 -24.06
CA HIS A 56 -19.50 -2.46 -23.93
C HIS A 56 -20.16 -3.58 -23.10
N ARG A 57 -19.85 -4.84 -23.41
CA ARG A 57 -20.41 -5.98 -22.67
C ARG A 57 -19.93 -6.02 -21.23
N MET A 58 -18.65 -5.70 -20.97
CA MET A 58 -18.08 -5.70 -19.63
C MET A 58 -18.67 -4.57 -18.79
N VAL A 59 -18.77 -3.37 -19.33
CA VAL A 59 -19.33 -2.19 -18.62
C VAL A 59 -20.79 -2.43 -18.25
N LEU A 60 -21.61 -2.98 -19.17
CA LEU A 60 -23.01 -3.33 -18.86
C LEU A 60 -23.09 -4.38 -17.74
N SER A 61 -22.28 -5.43 -17.80
CA SER A 61 -22.26 -6.44 -16.71
C SER A 61 -21.79 -5.84 -15.37
N LEU A 62 -20.77 -5.00 -15.38
CA LEU A 62 -20.27 -4.33 -14.15
C LEU A 62 -21.30 -3.37 -13.57
N GLU A 63 -22.05 -2.68 -14.42
CA GLU A 63 -23.15 -1.79 -14.03
C GLU A 63 -24.32 -2.62 -13.43
N GLU A 64 -24.77 -3.68 -14.12
CA GLU A 64 -25.82 -4.58 -13.64
C GLU A 64 -25.46 -5.22 -12.28
N MET A 65 -24.19 -5.56 -12.08
CA MET A 65 -23.68 -6.09 -10.81
C MET A 65 -23.47 -5.04 -9.73
N GLY A 66 -23.69 -3.75 -10.00
CA GLY A 66 -23.48 -2.65 -9.05
C GLY A 66 -22.00 -2.29 -8.79
N LEU A 67 -21.07 -2.82 -9.60
CA LEU A 67 -19.64 -2.49 -9.55
C LEU A 67 -19.33 -1.17 -10.26
N LEU A 68 -20.11 -0.79 -11.27
CA LEU A 68 -20.12 0.53 -11.87
C LEU A 68 -21.50 1.17 -11.68
N ALA A 69 -21.54 2.48 -11.63
CA ALA A 69 -22.74 3.27 -11.65
C ALA A 69 -22.65 4.30 -12.78
N LYS A 70 -23.68 4.38 -13.62
CA LYS A 70 -23.81 5.38 -14.68
C LYS A 70 -24.56 6.58 -14.14
N ASN A 71 -24.04 7.77 -14.36
CA ASN A 71 -24.73 9.01 -14.08
C ASN A 71 -25.61 9.37 -15.27
N GLU A 72 -26.89 9.63 -15.03
CA GLU A 72 -27.87 9.94 -16.08
C GLU A 72 -27.66 11.32 -16.72
N GLU A 73 -27.12 12.30 -15.97
CA GLU A 73 -26.95 13.67 -16.43
C GLU A 73 -25.78 13.80 -17.43
N ASP A 74 -24.61 13.20 -17.12
CA ASP A 74 -23.40 13.33 -17.92
C ASP A 74 -23.04 12.06 -18.69
N SER A 75 -23.83 10.98 -18.53
CA SER A 75 -23.61 9.66 -19.12
C SER A 75 -22.23 9.04 -18.83
N LYS A 76 -21.57 9.50 -17.75
CA LYS A 76 -20.30 8.99 -17.29
C LYS A 76 -20.48 7.88 -16.26
N TYR A 77 -19.50 6.99 -16.19
CA TYR A 77 -19.42 5.91 -15.22
C TYR A 77 -18.55 6.31 -14.04
N SER A 78 -18.88 5.79 -12.87
CA SER A 78 -18.09 5.84 -11.64
C SER A 78 -18.12 4.48 -10.94
N LEU A 79 -17.31 4.28 -9.90
CA LEU A 79 -17.43 3.08 -9.07
C LEU A 79 -18.80 3.02 -8.38
N GLY A 80 -19.41 1.84 -8.38
CA GLY A 80 -20.69 1.59 -7.72
C GLY A 80 -20.56 1.44 -6.20
N LEU A 81 -21.67 1.62 -5.49
CA LEU A 81 -21.70 1.54 -4.01
C LEU A 81 -21.40 0.15 -3.45
N LEU A 82 -21.41 -0.90 -4.28
CA LEU A 82 -21.04 -2.24 -3.87
C LEU A 82 -19.60 -2.31 -3.34
N PHE A 83 -18.69 -1.49 -3.89
CA PHE A 83 -17.32 -1.40 -3.37
C PHE A 83 -17.26 -0.86 -1.94
N LEU A 84 -18.18 0.04 -1.56
CA LEU A 84 -18.27 0.52 -0.18
C LEU A 84 -18.67 -0.61 0.77
N GLN A 85 -19.61 -1.47 0.38
CA GLN A 85 -20.03 -2.62 1.19
C GLN A 85 -18.87 -3.62 1.36
N PHE A 86 -18.20 -4.00 0.28
CA PHE A 86 -17.04 -4.91 0.37
C PHE A 86 -15.90 -4.30 1.17
N GLY A 87 -15.59 -3.03 0.95
CA GLY A 87 -14.57 -2.31 1.71
C GLY A 87 -14.89 -2.28 3.21
N HIS A 88 -16.15 -2.05 3.59
CA HIS A 88 -16.59 -2.06 4.98
C HIS A 88 -16.41 -3.44 5.62
N LEU A 89 -16.88 -4.51 4.97
CA LEU A 89 -16.73 -5.89 5.46
C LEU A 89 -15.26 -6.31 5.62
N VAL A 90 -14.39 -5.88 4.72
CA VAL A 90 -12.94 -6.12 4.84
C VAL A 90 -12.38 -5.34 6.03
N ALA A 91 -12.74 -4.05 6.16
CA ALA A 91 -12.27 -3.19 7.24
C ALA A 91 -12.72 -3.68 8.63
N GLU A 92 -13.96 -4.17 8.77
CA GLU A 92 -14.47 -4.71 10.04
C GLU A 92 -13.73 -5.97 10.51
N ARG A 93 -13.21 -6.78 9.58
CA ARG A 93 -12.46 -8.00 9.90
C ARG A 93 -11.00 -7.76 10.27
N LEU A 94 -10.52 -6.54 10.11
CA LEU A 94 -9.16 -6.16 10.47
C LEU A 94 -9.09 -5.78 11.95
N ASP A 95 -8.88 -6.74 12.83
CA ASP A 95 -8.71 -6.54 14.28
C ASP A 95 -7.68 -5.45 14.59
N ILE A 96 -6.58 -5.38 13.81
CA ILE A 96 -5.54 -4.37 13.95
C ILE A 96 -6.07 -2.94 13.75
N ARG A 97 -7.02 -2.72 12.85
CA ARG A 97 -7.62 -1.42 12.61
C ARG A 97 -8.42 -0.95 13.85
N GLN A 98 -9.23 -1.84 14.41
CA GLN A 98 -10.02 -1.52 15.62
C GLN A 98 -9.12 -1.20 16.82
N VAL A 99 -8.01 -1.93 16.96
CA VAL A 99 -7.03 -1.72 18.02
C VAL A 99 -6.25 -0.41 17.82
N ALA A 100 -5.86 -0.12 16.58
CA ALA A 100 -5.03 1.04 16.26
C ALA A 100 -5.79 2.36 16.27
N LEU A 101 -7.05 2.39 15.85
CA LEU A 101 -7.81 3.62 15.64
C LEU A 101 -7.85 4.55 16.85
N PRO A 102 -8.10 4.11 18.10
CA PRO A 102 -8.07 4.98 19.28
C PRO A 102 -6.67 5.58 19.53
N VAL A 103 -5.62 4.82 19.26
CA VAL A 103 -4.23 5.27 19.41
C VAL A 103 -3.87 6.29 18.35
N MET A 104 -4.28 6.05 17.10
CA MET A 104 -4.10 6.98 15.99
C MET A 104 -4.78 8.33 16.27
N HIS A 105 -5.99 8.33 16.83
CA HIS A 105 -6.70 9.57 17.20
C HIS A 105 -5.90 10.40 18.23
N ARG A 106 -5.33 9.78 19.26
CA ARG A 106 -4.49 10.48 20.24
C ARG A 106 -3.23 11.02 19.58
N LEU A 107 -2.52 10.19 18.82
CA LEU A 107 -1.33 10.62 18.08
C LEU A 107 -1.65 11.81 17.17
N HIS A 108 -2.75 11.74 16.43
CA HIS A 108 -3.18 12.83 15.54
C HIS A 108 -3.42 14.14 16.31
N GLN A 109 -4.09 14.07 17.48
CA GLN A 109 -4.31 15.25 18.32
C GLN A 109 -3.01 15.85 18.86
N GLU A 110 -2.01 15.02 19.18
CA GLU A 110 -0.73 15.45 19.71
C GLU A 110 0.22 16.06 18.67
N VAL A 111 0.16 15.59 17.42
CA VAL A 111 1.10 16.03 16.38
C VAL A 111 0.48 16.96 15.35
N GLY A 112 -0.85 16.94 15.16
CA GLY A 112 -1.56 17.78 14.18
C GLY A 112 -1.35 17.36 12.71
N GLU A 113 -0.57 16.31 12.46
CA GLU A 113 -0.28 15.77 11.12
C GLU A 113 -1.22 14.62 10.74
N ALA A 114 -1.26 14.27 9.47
CA ALA A 114 -1.99 13.09 9.03
C ALA A 114 -1.37 11.82 9.64
N VAL A 115 -2.23 10.91 10.15
CA VAL A 115 -1.79 9.62 10.73
C VAL A 115 -2.32 8.50 9.86
N ASN A 116 -1.45 7.56 9.48
CA ASN A 116 -1.82 6.44 8.63
C ASN A 116 -1.46 5.11 9.29
N LEU A 117 -2.28 4.09 9.01
CA LEU A 117 -2.01 2.69 9.33
C LEU A 117 -1.91 1.92 8.02
N ILE A 118 -0.81 1.22 7.82
CA ILE A 118 -0.60 0.39 6.65
C ILE A 118 -0.24 -1.03 7.04
N VAL A 119 -0.61 -1.97 6.19
CA VAL A 119 -0.25 -3.38 6.31
C VAL A 119 0.44 -3.84 5.03
N ARG A 120 1.17 -4.93 5.12
CA ARG A 120 1.75 -5.59 3.97
C ARG A 120 0.70 -6.41 3.21
N ASP A 121 0.76 -6.35 1.90
CA ASP A 121 0.02 -7.23 0.99
C ASP A 121 0.94 -7.70 -0.15
N GLY A 122 1.53 -8.87 0.03
CA GLY A 122 2.53 -9.41 -0.89
C GLY A 122 3.82 -8.58 -0.92
N SER A 123 4.14 -8.00 -2.08
CA SER A 123 5.31 -7.13 -2.32
C SER A 123 5.02 -5.64 -2.12
N GLU A 124 3.81 -5.28 -1.72
CA GLU A 124 3.37 -3.90 -1.53
C GLU A 124 2.87 -3.67 -0.10
N ALA A 125 2.73 -2.41 0.25
CA ALA A 125 2.01 -1.96 1.43
C ALA A 125 0.68 -1.33 1.00
N ILE A 126 -0.37 -1.54 1.79
CA ILE A 126 -1.70 -0.97 1.57
C ILE A 126 -2.13 -0.14 2.77
N TYR A 127 -2.66 1.05 2.52
CA TYR A 127 -3.22 1.93 3.53
C TYR A 127 -4.61 1.42 3.93
N ILE A 128 -4.78 1.03 5.20
CA ILE A 128 -6.04 0.47 5.72
C ILE A 128 -6.80 1.43 6.62
N GLU A 129 -6.13 2.46 7.15
CA GLU A 129 -6.75 3.53 7.92
C GLU A 129 -5.98 4.84 7.77
N LYS A 130 -6.69 5.96 7.88
CA LYS A 130 -6.15 7.31 7.76
C LYS A 130 -6.93 8.28 8.62
N LEU A 131 -6.22 9.16 9.33
CA LEU A 131 -6.74 10.37 9.94
C LEU A 131 -6.10 11.56 9.23
N ASP A 132 -6.93 12.39 8.59
CA ASP A 132 -6.45 13.54 7.83
C ASP A 132 -6.06 14.71 8.75
N THR A 133 -5.06 15.48 8.31
CA THR A 133 -4.73 16.76 8.95
C THR A 133 -5.76 17.84 8.59
N LYS A 134 -5.94 18.81 9.48
CA LYS A 134 -6.76 20.01 9.22
C LYS A 134 -5.99 21.11 8.47
N GLN A 135 -4.72 20.89 8.14
CA GLN A 135 -3.90 21.86 7.42
C GLN A 135 -4.44 22.07 5.99
N PRO A 136 -4.37 23.33 5.48
CA PRO A 136 -4.86 23.67 4.13
C PRO A 136 -4.11 22.91 3.03
N VAL A 137 -2.79 22.72 3.21
CA VAL A 137 -1.94 21.94 2.31
C VAL A 137 -1.67 20.59 2.96
N ARG A 138 -2.09 19.52 2.29
CA ARG A 138 -2.02 18.17 2.84
C ARG A 138 -1.69 17.15 1.75
N LEU A 139 -1.02 16.10 2.16
CA LEU A 139 -0.78 14.92 1.34
C LEU A 139 -2.08 14.23 0.98
N TYR A 140 -2.23 13.88 -0.28
CA TYR A 140 -3.32 13.02 -0.71
C TYR A 140 -2.96 11.56 -0.44
N THR A 141 -3.40 11.05 0.70
CA THR A 141 -3.34 9.62 1.02
C THR A 141 -4.77 9.09 1.05
N ALA A 142 -5.04 7.95 0.42
CA ALA A 142 -6.36 7.32 0.40
C ALA A 142 -6.28 5.91 1.01
N ILE A 143 -7.34 5.51 1.72
CA ILE A 143 -7.52 4.10 2.11
C ILE A 143 -7.57 3.26 0.82
N GLY A 144 -6.87 2.13 0.81
CA GLY A 144 -6.70 1.29 -0.36
C GLY A 144 -5.53 1.68 -1.28
N ARG A 145 -4.88 2.84 -1.07
CA ARG A 145 -3.65 3.19 -1.80
C ARG A 145 -2.60 2.13 -1.53
N ARG A 146 -1.88 1.74 -2.60
CA ARG A 146 -0.77 0.81 -2.57
C ARG A 146 0.54 1.53 -2.84
N THR A 147 1.59 1.09 -2.19
CA THR A 147 2.94 1.60 -2.37
C THR A 147 3.94 0.45 -2.31
N PRO A 148 5.02 0.47 -3.11
CA PRO A 148 6.05 -0.54 -3.00
C PRO A 148 6.73 -0.46 -1.62
N LEU A 149 7.19 -1.59 -1.08
CA LEU A 149 7.77 -1.62 0.27
C LEU A 149 9.06 -0.79 0.38
N TYR A 150 9.76 -0.49 -0.71
CA TYR A 150 10.99 0.30 -0.68
C TYR A 150 10.77 1.81 -0.54
N ALA A 151 9.60 2.34 -0.93
CA ALA A 151 9.35 3.78 -1.03
C ALA A 151 8.43 4.29 0.08
N GLY A 152 8.84 5.39 0.70
CA GLY A 152 8.13 6.04 1.80
C GLY A 152 8.37 5.38 3.17
N ALA A 153 8.38 6.17 4.22
CA ALA A 153 8.70 5.72 5.57
C ALA A 153 7.82 4.56 6.04
N CYS A 154 6.51 4.66 5.78
CA CYS A 154 5.52 3.71 6.26
C CYS A 154 5.68 2.32 5.62
N SER A 155 5.95 2.26 4.31
CA SER A 155 6.21 1.02 3.58
C SER A 155 7.59 0.46 3.94
N ARG A 156 8.61 1.33 4.01
CA ARG A 156 9.96 0.91 4.33
C ARG A 156 10.11 0.38 5.76
N VAL A 157 9.36 0.89 6.73
CA VAL A 157 9.40 0.34 8.09
C VAL A 157 8.92 -1.11 8.11
N ILE A 158 7.92 -1.47 7.31
CA ILE A 158 7.50 -2.87 7.18
C ILE A 158 8.65 -3.70 6.58
N LEU A 159 9.21 -3.26 5.45
CA LEU A 159 10.34 -3.94 4.82
C LEU A 159 11.52 -4.13 5.78
N ALA A 160 11.84 -3.10 6.56
CA ALA A 160 12.97 -3.13 7.49
C ALA A 160 12.85 -4.22 8.56
N PHE A 161 11.64 -4.52 9.01
CA PHE A 161 11.40 -5.49 10.08
C PHE A 161 10.93 -6.86 9.58
N LEU A 162 10.87 -7.11 8.27
CA LEU A 162 10.70 -8.46 7.72
C LEU A 162 11.86 -9.39 8.12
N PRO A 163 11.64 -10.71 8.13
CA PRO A 163 12.72 -11.69 8.27
C PRO A 163 13.83 -11.45 7.25
N TYR A 164 15.08 -11.64 7.65
CA TYR A 164 16.26 -11.31 6.84
C TYR A 164 16.20 -11.85 5.40
N MET A 165 15.91 -13.14 5.24
CA MET A 165 15.87 -13.79 3.92
C MET A 165 14.75 -13.21 3.02
N GLU A 166 13.61 -12.86 3.61
CA GLU A 166 12.48 -12.31 2.88
C GLU A 166 12.75 -10.89 2.43
N ARG A 167 13.36 -10.10 3.31
CA ARG A 167 13.78 -8.73 3.05
C ARG A 167 14.82 -8.67 1.93
N GLU A 168 15.89 -9.47 2.01
CA GLU A 168 16.92 -9.48 0.98
C GLU A 168 16.39 -9.97 -0.36
N ARG A 169 15.54 -11.00 -0.37
CA ARG A 169 14.86 -11.44 -1.59
C ARG A 169 14.06 -10.30 -2.22
N TYR A 170 13.26 -9.57 -1.42
CA TYR A 170 12.51 -8.43 -1.91
C TYR A 170 13.42 -7.38 -2.57
N ILE A 171 14.53 -7.03 -1.91
CA ILE A 171 15.48 -6.03 -2.44
C ILE A 171 16.13 -6.52 -3.73
N ASP A 172 16.51 -7.79 -3.81
CA ASP A 172 17.20 -8.33 -4.97
C ASP A 172 16.28 -8.49 -6.18
N GLU A 173 15.05 -8.92 -5.96
CA GLU A 173 14.07 -9.19 -7.04
C GLU A 173 13.31 -7.93 -7.48
N THR A 174 13.25 -6.87 -6.65
CA THR A 174 12.49 -5.66 -6.98
C THR A 174 13.28 -4.68 -7.83
N GLU A 175 12.67 -4.22 -8.92
CA GLU A 175 13.13 -3.07 -9.68
C GLU A 175 12.74 -1.78 -8.94
N LEU A 176 13.74 -1.00 -8.50
CA LEU A 176 13.51 0.26 -7.80
C LEU A 176 13.27 1.37 -8.83
N LYS A 177 12.04 1.87 -8.90
CA LYS A 177 11.63 2.95 -9.82
C LYS A 177 11.51 4.26 -9.06
N GLN A 178 11.90 5.36 -9.70
CA GLN A 178 11.70 6.70 -9.15
C GLN A 178 10.22 7.06 -9.20
N ILE A 179 9.65 7.43 -8.03
CA ILE A 179 8.25 7.85 -7.88
C ILE A 179 8.20 9.37 -7.70
N ALA A 180 9.07 9.91 -6.84
CA ALA A 180 9.26 11.33 -6.61
C ALA A 180 10.77 11.63 -6.48
N SER A 181 11.15 12.89 -6.31
CA SER A 181 12.54 13.32 -6.36
C SER A 181 13.45 12.65 -5.34
N GLY A 182 12.94 12.31 -4.16
CA GLY A 182 13.68 11.68 -3.06
C GLY A 182 13.60 10.15 -3.03
N THR A 183 12.92 9.49 -3.98
CA THR A 183 12.79 8.03 -3.98
C THR A 183 14.15 7.35 -4.01
N ILE A 184 14.38 6.39 -3.11
CA ILE A 184 15.61 5.60 -3.10
C ILE A 184 15.56 4.58 -4.24
N VAL A 185 16.42 4.74 -5.25
CA VAL A 185 16.50 3.86 -6.43
C VAL A 185 17.78 3.03 -6.46
N ASP A 186 18.66 3.17 -5.46
CA ASP A 186 19.87 2.39 -5.29
C ASP A 186 19.69 1.35 -4.19
N LYS A 187 19.97 0.06 -4.49
CA LYS A 187 19.79 -1.05 -3.55
C LYS A 187 20.73 -0.98 -2.34
N GLY A 188 21.92 -0.40 -2.51
CA GLY A 188 22.87 -0.20 -1.41
C GLY A 188 22.35 0.87 -0.43
N LYS A 189 21.87 2.00 -0.95
CA LYS A 189 21.24 3.04 -0.14
C LYS A 189 19.96 2.53 0.55
N LEU A 190 19.18 1.70 -0.14
CA LEU A 190 17.98 1.09 0.48
C LEU A 190 18.37 0.18 1.66
N ARG A 191 19.41 -0.66 1.52
CA ARG A 191 19.91 -1.49 2.62
C ARG A 191 20.39 -0.63 3.79
N GLN A 192 21.10 0.47 3.52
CA GLN A 192 21.53 1.39 4.55
C GLN A 192 20.34 2.02 5.30
N ALA A 193 19.35 2.55 4.57
CA ALA A 193 18.13 3.11 5.17
C ALA A 193 17.34 2.09 5.99
N ILE A 194 17.39 0.81 5.61
CA ILE A 194 16.79 -0.29 6.37
C ILE A 194 17.55 -0.55 7.67
N VAL A 195 18.90 -0.55 7.64
CA VAL A 195 19.73 -0.70 8.85
C VAL A 195 19.43 0.44 9.82
N GLU A 196 19.47 1.68 9.34
CA GLU A 196 19.13 2.87 10.14
C GLU A 196 17.71 2.77 10.74
N SER A 197 16.74 2.30 9.96
CA SER A 197 15.36 2.12 10.45
C SER A 197 15.27 1.08 11.59
N ARG A 198 16.07 0.02 11.52
CA ARG A 198 16.12 -1.02 12.57
C ARG A 198 16.81 -0.55 13.83
N GLU A 199 17.90 0.19 13.71
CA GLU A 199 18.67 0.74 14.83
C GLU A 199 17.86 1.82 15.58
N ASN A 200 17.21 2.71 14.83
CA ASN A 200 16.41 3.80 15.40
C ASN A 200 15.01 3.35 15.88
N GLY A 201 14.50 2.22 15.37
CA GLY A 201 13.13 1.75 15.63
C GLY A 201 12.06 2.53 14.86
N TYR A 202 12.45 3.31 13.86
CA TYR A 202 11.56 4.05 12.96
C TYR A 202 12.21 4.29 11.60
N SER A 203 11.40 4.55 10.59
CA SER A 203 11.84 5.03 9.27
C SER A 203 11.42 6.46 9.06
N VAL A 204 12.22 7.23 8.33
CA VAL A 204 11.88 8.56 7.84
C VAL A 204 12.06 8.63 6.33
N SER A 205 11.22 9.38 5.64
CA SER A 205 11.31 9.61 4.20
C SER A 205 11.04 11.07 3.87
N TYR A 206 11.75 11.58 2.87
CA TYR A 206 11.59 12.93 2.33
C TYR A 206 11.40 12.84 0.83
N SER A 207 10.30 13.40 0.32
CA SER A 207 9.97 13.45 -1.12
C SER A 207 10.06 12.10 -1.85
N GLU A 208 9.75 10.99 -1.16
CA GLU A 208 9.88 9.66 -1.77
C GLU A 208 8.64 9.20 -2.54
N LEU A 209 7.44 9.59 -2.10
CA LEU A 209 6.17 9.26 -2.76
C LEU A 209 5.51 10.48 -3.41
N GLU A 210 5.78 11.66 -2.89
CA GLU A 210 5.32 12.97 -3.38
C GLU A 210 6.35 14.01 -3.00
N ASP A 211 6.66 14.96 -3.90
CA ASP A 211 7.63 16.01 -3.66
C ASP A 211 7.19 16.95 -2.52
N TYR A 212 8.15 17.54 -1.82
CA TYR A 212 7.94 18.45 -0.69
C TYR A 212 7.22 17.83 0.53
N THR A 213 7.25 16.51 0.64
CA THR A 213 6.59 15.78 1.72
C THR A 213 7.59 15.02 2.56
N ALA A 214 7.25 14.83 3.82
CA ALA A 214 7.97 13.91 4.69
C ALA A 214 7.00 13.00 5.43
N ALA A 215 7.50 11.83 5.79
CA ALA A 215 6.80 10.90 6.64
C ALA A 215 7.76 10.25 7.63
N LEU A 216 7.26 9.92 8.81
CA LEU A 216 7.94 9.18 9.85
C LEU A 216 7.05 8.02 10.28
N ALA A 217 7.59 6.81 10.35
CA ALA A 217 6.82 5.59 10.62
C ALA A 217 7.53 4.69 11.63
N ALA A 218 6.77 4.02 12.49
CA ALA A 218 7.25 3.00 13.41
C ALA A 218 6.52 1.67 13.20
N PRO A 219 7.20 0.53 13.48
CA PRO A 219 6.67 -0.80 13.26
C PRO A 219 5.68 -1.21 14.33
N VAL A 220 4.63 -1.94 13.93
CA VAL A 220 3.67 -2.59 14.83
C VAL A 220 3.87 -4.09 14.76
N PHE A 221 4.04 -4.73 15.91
CA PHE A 221 4.30 -6.15 16.05
C PHE A 221 3.11 -6.89 16.67
N ASN A 222 2.95 -8.17 16.32
CA ASN A 222 2.01 -9.08 16.97
C ASN A 222 2.66 -9.78 18.19
N PHE A 223 1.92 -10.69 18.84
CA PHE A 223 2.36 -11.47 20.00
C PHE A 223 3.55 -12.40 19.72
N LYS A 224 3.88 -12.68 18.46
CA LYS A 224 5.05 -13.46 18.04
C LYS A 224 6.28 -12.61 17.78
N GLY A 225 6.16 -11.27 17.86
CA GLY A 225 7.23 -10.34 17.46
C GLY A 225 7.36 -10.19 15.94
N GLU A 226 6.36 -10.60 15.17
CA GLU A 226 6.33 -10.43 13.72
C GLU A 226 5.73 -9.06 13.37
N ILE A 227 6.32 -8.39 12.37
CA ILE A 227 5.80 -7.13 11.84
C ILE A 227 4.44 -7.36 11.16
N VAL A 228 3.41 -6.67 11.59
CA VAL A 228 2.05 -6.78 11.04
C VAL A 228 1.55 -5.48 10.42
N ALA A 229 2.09 -4.33 10.83
CA ALA A 229 1.71 -3.03 10.28
C ALA A 229 2.81 -1.98 10.50
N GLY A 230 2.62 -0.83 9.86
CA GLY A 230 3.31 0.42 10.18
C GLY A 230 2.30 1.50 10.56
N ILE A 231 2.61 2.28 11.60
CA ILE A 231 1.92 3.54 11.90
C ILE A 231 2.83 4.68 11.48
N SER A 232 2.30 5.67 10.76
CA SER A 232 3.07 6.84 10.36
C SER A 232 2.33 8.13 10.58
N ILE A 233 3.11 9.19 10.72
CA ILE A 233 2.69 10.57 10.49
C ILE A 233 3.26 11.05 9.17
N ALA A 234 2.51 11.90 8.47
CA ALA A 234 2.94 12.45 7.18
C ALA A 234 2.42 13.87 6.98
N GLY A 235 3.24 14.72 6.39
CA GLY A 235 2.95 16.12 6.15
C GLY A 235 3.96 16.79 5.22
N LEU A 236 4.03 18.11 5.25
CA LEU A 236 5.04 18.86 4.51
C LEU A 236 6.42 18.67 5.16
N ASP A 237 7.46 18.57 4.35
CA ASP A 237 8.86 18.34 4.79
C ASP A 237 9.38 19.40 5.77
N VAL A 238 8.91 20.64 5.63
CA VAL A 238 9.27 21.76 6.54
C VAL A 238 8.88 21.49 8.00
N ASN A 239 7.93 20.59 8.26
CA ASN A 239 7.48 20.21 9.60
C ASN A 239 8.35 19.09 10.22
N TYR A 240 9.25 18.46 9.43
CA TYR A 240 10.07 17.32 9.84
C TYR A 240 11.57 17.67 9.91
N ARG A 241 11.88 18.90 10.35
CA ARG A 241 13.26 19.34 10.53
C ARG A 241 13.90 18.66 11.75
N GLU A 242 15.24 18.62 11.75
CA GLU A 242 16.04 17.92 12.77
C GLU A 242 15.65 18.24 14.21
N ASP A 243 15.34 19.51 14.50
CA ASP A 243 14.92 19.98 15.82
C ASP A 243 13.61 19.38 16.34
N LYS A 244 12.74 18.92 15.44
CA LYS A 244 11.44 18.31 15.77
C LYS A 244 11.41 16.81 15.54
N LEU A 245 12.28 16.30 14.69
CA LEU A 245 12.24 14.92 14.22
C LEU A 245 12.31 13.91 15.36
N GLU A 246 13.23 14.12 16.34
CA GLU A 246 13.38 13.22 17.48
C GLU A 246 12.11 13.17 18.34
N SER A 247 11.53 14.34 18.65
CA SER A 247 10.28 14.41 19.41
C SER A 247 9.11 13.74 18.69
N LEU A 248 9.01 13.91 17.37
CA LEU A 248 7.99 13.25 16.56
C LEU A 248 8.22 11.73 16.51
N ALA A 249 9.49 11.29 16.39
CA ALA A 249 9.86 9.89 16.38
C ALA A 249 9.44 9.17 17.66
N GLU A 250 9.71 9.78 18.83
CA GLU A 250 9.31 9.21 20.12
C GLU A 250 7.79 9.04 20.23
N LYS A 251 6.99 10.01 19.75
CA LYS A 251 5.52 9.91 19.77
C LYS A 251 5.02 8.78 18.85
N VAL A 252 5.57 8.68 17.65
CA VAL A 252 5.17 7.64 16.70
C VAL A 252 5.59 6.25 17.19
N LYS A 253 6.80 6.11 17.75
CA LYS A 253 7.27 4.87 18.39
C LYS A 253 6.40 4.46 19.56
N ALA A 254 6.03 5.41 20.44
CA ALA A 254 5.15 5.15 21.57
C ALA A 254 3.76 4.66 21.10
N ALA A 255 3.18 5.30 20.08
CA ALA A 255 1.91 4.89 19.50
C ALA A 255 1.99 3.48 18.88
N ALA A 256 3.03 3.18 18.11
CA ALA A 256 3.24 1.87 17.51
C ALA A 256 3.45 0.77 18.56
N LEU A 257 4.19 1.08 19.62
CA LEU A 257 4.38 0.16 20.75
C LEU A 257 3.07 -0.12 21.49
N GLU A 258 2.26 0.91 21.74
CA GLU A 258 0.95 0.73 22.38
C GLU A 258 0.03 -0.17 21.56
N VAL A 259 -0.03 0.02 20.25
CA VAL A 259 -0.80 -0.87 19.37
C VAL A 259 -0.23 -2.28 19.41
N SER A 260 1.09 -2.44 19.37
CA SER A 260 1.74 -3.74 19.45
C SER A 260 1.40 -4.46 20.77
N GLN A 261 1.46 -3.77 21.92
CA GLN A 261 1.09 -4.32 23.22
C GLN A 261 -0.37 -4.78 23.27
N LYS A 262 -1.27 -4.01 22.68
CA LYS A 262 -2.69 -4.40 22.55
C LYS A 262 -2.89 -5.61 21.63
N LEU A 263 -1.94 -5.88 20.72
CA LEU A 263 -1.90 -7.09 19.91
C LEU A 263 -1.12 -8.24 20.56
N GLY A 264 -0.78 -8.09 21.85
CA GLY A 264 -0.10 -9.12 22.65
C GLY A 264 1.43 -9.13 22.55
N PHE A 265 2.05 -8.13 21.93
CA PHE A 265 3.50 -8.01 21.89
C PHE A 265 4.06 -7.69 23.29
N ILE A 266 5.01 -8.50 23.73
CA ILE A 266 5.78 -8.29 24.96
C ILE A 266 7.22 -8.00 24.55
N LYS A 267 7.72 -6.81 24.93
CA LYS A 267 9.08 -6.38 24.60
C LYS A 267 10.11 -7.07 25.50
#